data_571bc5681a4da6138bb6103a772e51bb
#
_entry.id   571bc5681a4da6138bb6103a772e51bb
#
_cell.length_a   1.000
_cell.length_b   1.000
_cell.length_c   1.000
_cell.angle_alpha   90.00
_cell.angle_beta   90.00
_cell.angle_gamma   90.00
#
_symmetry.space_group_name_H-M   'P 1'
#
loop_
_entity.id
_entity.type
_entity.pdbx_description
1 polymer ?
#
loop_
_entity_poly.entity_id
_entity_poly.type
_entity_poly.pdbx_seq_one_letter_code
_entity_poly.pdbx_strand_id
1 'polypeptide(L)'
;MIHESFGKGTIRSVDGRKLFGLRSGDLYMYSKGNYVVHSNNGICRVEDIVVMNMGEGDKEYYLLIPIKEQASKIYFPTNNTGQRIRMAMDKEKASQLIDNIEKVEEICIQNEKECEKIYRENMTSNDPCKLIALIKTITHRKSVREKTGKKCTAVDKKYLKLAESQLYGELSHALQMENEQLEQLILHKFYYKNEITGES
;
A
#
# COMPACT_ATOMS: atom_id res chain seq x y z
N MET A 1 -22.42 6.07 -7.25
CA MET A 1 -22.73 7.50 -7.37
C MET A 1 -22.82 8.04 -5.94
N ILE A 2 -21.67 8.48 -5.39
CA ILE A 2 -21.61 9.05 -4.05
C ILE A 2 -21.57 10.56 -4.26
N HIS A 3 -22.64 11.24 -3.89
CA HIS A 3 -22.74 12.69 -3.92
C HIS A 3 -21.80 13.27 -2.87
N GLU A 4 -20.73 13.91 -3.32
CA GLU A 4 -19.89 14.77 -2.50
C GLU A 4 -20.64 16.08 -2.20
N SER A 5 -21.22 16.14 -1.01
CA SER A 5 -21.64 17.41 -0.42
C SER A 5 -20.45 18.00 0.32
N PHE A 6 -19.51 18.61 -0.40
CA PHE A 6 -18.46 19.42 0.22
C PHE A 6 -19.05 20.77 0.61
N GLY A 7 -19.05 21.06 1.91
CA GLY A 7 -19.30 22.39 2.44
C GLY A 7 -18.34 23.40 1.77
N LYS A 8 -18.79 24.65 1.65
CA LYS A 8 -18.06 25.78 1.02
C LYS A 8 -16.78 26.10 1.79
N GLY A 9 -15.74 25.24 1.68
CA GLY A 9 -14.39 25.52 2.16
C GLY A 9 -13.57 26.19 1.07
N THR A 10 -12.82 27.22 1.41
CA THR A 10 -11.88 27.87 0.48
C THR A 10 -10.61 27.02 0.37
N ILE A 11 -10.33 26.47 -0.81
CA ILE A 11 -9.09 25.75 -1.09
C ILE A 11 -8.08 26.79 -1.62
N ARG A 12 -6.90 26.88 -1.01
CA ARG A 12 -5.78 27.69 -1.48
C ARG A 12 -4.58 26.80 -1.71
N SER A 13 -3.99 26.87 -2.89
CA SER A 13 -2.71 26.23 -3.18
C SER A 13 -1.58 27.03 -2.51
N VAL A 14 -0.65 26.32 -1.88
CA VAL A 14 0.55 26.90 -1.30
C VAL A 14 1.66 26.71 -2.32
N ASP A 15 1.94 27.74 -3.09
CA ASP A 15 3.01 27.78 -4.09
C ASP A 15 4.33 27.33 -3.48
N GLY A 16 5.06 26.44 -4.16
CA GLY A 16 6.26 25.71 -3.73
C GLY A 16 7.43 26.51 -3.18
N ARG A 17 7.18 27.49 -2.32
CA ARG A 17 8.21 28.22 -1.60
C ARG A 17 8.67 27.43 -0.39
N LYS A 18 9.96 27.10 -0.36
CA LYS A 18 10.65 26.75 0.89
C LYS A 18 10.28 27.78 1.95
N LEU A 19 9.43 27.40 2.89
CA LEU A 19 9.18 28.20 4.09
C LEU A 19 10.42 28.15 4.98
N PHE A 20 11.32 29.10 4.77
CA PHE A 20 12.34 29.47 5.73
C PHE A 20 11.61 30.15 6.90
N GLY A 21 11.51 29.46 8.04
CA GLY A 21 10.90 30.00 9.24
C GLY A 21 10.03 29.03 10.03
N LEU A 22 10.07 27.74 9.74
CA LEU A 22 9.31 26.72 10.45
C LEU A 22 9.86 26.50 11.85
N ARG A 23 8.97 26.59 12.85
CA ARG A 23 9.22 26.11 14.21
C ARG A 23 9.58 24.63 14.14
N SER A 24 10.47 24.20 15.00
CA SER A 24 10.91 22.81 15.15
C SER A 24 9.71 21.86 15.37
N GLY A 25 9.08 21.39 14.27
CA GLY A 25 7.89 20.55 14.30
C GLY A 25 7.14 20.45 12.98
N ASP A 26 7.30 21.41 12.06
CA ASP A 26 6.51 21.49 10.82
C ASP A 26 7.31 21.06 9.58
N LEU A 27 8.09 19.97 9.69
CA LEU A 27 8.76 19.41 8.52
C LEU A 27 7.73 18.62 7.71
N TYR A 28 7.34 19.14 6.54
CA TYR A 28 6.60 18.32 5.58
C TYR A 28 7.44 17.12 5.22
N MET A 29 6.92 15.95 5.51
CA MET A 29 7.59 14.69 5.20
C MET A 29 7.63 14.45 3.69
N TYR A 30 6.65 15.02 2.94
CA TYR A 30 6.51 14.82 1.50
C TYR A 30 6.38 16.15 0.76
N SER A 31 6.95 16.22 -0.45
CA SER A 31 6.91 17.39 -1.34
C SER A 31 6.10 17.09 -2.59
N LYS A 32 5.61 18.12 -3.27
CA LYS A 32 4.98 17.99 -4.59
C LYS A 32 5.86 17.18 -5.54
N GLY A 33 5.26 16.24 -6.25
CA GLY A 33 5.93 15.30 -7.15
C GLY A 33 6.44 14.03 -6.47
N ASN A 34 6.47 13.95 -5.14
CA ASN A 34 6.81 12.70 -4.47
C ASN A 34 5.74 11.64 -4.71
N TYR A 35 6.18 10.39 -4.74
CA TYR A 35 5.29 9.23 -4.72
C TYR A 35 5.23 8.66 -3.32
N VAL A 36 4.01 8.43 -2.85
CA VAL A 36 3.72 7.91 -1.51
C VAL A 36 2.76 6.73 -1.62
N VAL A 37 2.82 5.81 -0.67
CA VAL A 37 1.87 4.71 -0.57
C VAL A 37 0.86 5.02 0.52
N HIS A 38 -0.41 5.11 0.14
CA HIS A 38 -1.53 5.24 1.06
C HIS A 38 -2.13 3.87 1.35
N SER A 39 -2.35 3.52 2.62
CA SER A 39 -2.76 2.18 3.05
C SER A 39 -4.02 1.63 2.36
N ASN A 40 -4.93 2.48 1.92
CA ASN A 40 -6.18 2.05 1.27
C ASN A 40 -6.19 2.28 -0.25
N ASN A 41 -5.37 3.20 -0.76
CA ASN A 41 -5.42 3.65 -2.16
C ASN A 41 -4.17 3.26 -2.95
N GLY A 42 -3.20 2.58 -2.29
CA GLY A 42 -1.95 2.19 -2.91
C GLY A 42 -1.06 3.40 -3.24
N ILE A 43 -0.31 3.31 -4.32
CA ILE A 43 0.62 4.36 -4.72
C ILE A 43 -0.11 5.60 -5.26
N CYS A 44 0.26 6.76 -4.73
CA CYS A 44 -0.27 8.08 -5.06
C CYS A 44 0.86 9.06 -5.34
N ARG A 45 0.61 10.02 -6.21
CA ARG A 45 1.49 11.18 -6.38
C ARG A 45 1.02 12.32 -5.49
N VAL A 46 1.94 12.99 -4.81
CA VAL A 46 1.66 14.26 -4.12
C VAL A 46 1.55 15.34 -5.19
N GLU A 47 0.33 15.79 -5.43
CA GLU A 47 0.05 16.81 -6.45
C GLU A 47 0.32 18.20 -5.92
N ASP A 48 -0.09 18.46 -4.67
CA ASP A 48 0.10 19.77 -4.04
C ASP A 48 -0.04 19.67 -2.52
N ILE A 49 0.30 20.75 -1.81
CA ILE A 49 -0.09 20.97 -0.41
C ILE A 49 -1.11 22.10 -0.42
N VAL A 50 -2.27 21.85 0.14
CA VAL A 50 -3.40 22.77 0.11
C VAL A 50 -3.86 23.13 1.52
N VAL A 51 -4.31 24.36 1.70
CA VAL A 51 -4.94 24.81 2.95
C VAL A 51 -6.45 24.71 2.80
N MET A 52 -7.10 24.03 3.75
CA MET A 52 -8.55 23.87 3.76
C MET A 52 -9.10 24.27 5.13
N ASN A 53 -10.17 25.04 5.12
CA ASN A 53 -10.94 25.35 6.32
C ASN A 53 -12.22 24.51 6.34
N MET A 54 -12.30 23.59 7.29
CA MET A 54 -13.48 22.73 7.49
C MET A 54 -14.25 23.09 8.76
N GLY A 55 -14.18 24.35 9.19
CA GLY A 55 -14.93 24.83 10.36
C GLY A 55 -14.13 24.85 11.67
N GLU A 56 -12.93 24.25 11.71
CA GLU A 56 -12.02 24.21 12.86
C GLU A 56 -10.73 25.05 12.65
N GLY A 57 -10.76 26.00 11.72
CA GLY A 57 -9.60 26.79 11.29
C GLY A 57 -8.92 26.19 10.05
N ASP A 58 -7.89 26.90 9.60
CA ASP A 58 -7.12 26.53 8.42
C ASP A 58 -6.17 25.37 8.78
N LYS A 59 -6.27 24.25 8.04
CA LYS A 59 -5.39 23.08 8.17
C LYS A 59 -4.78 22.75 6.82
N GLU A 60 -3.56 22.22 6.85
CA GLU A 60 -2.83 21.83 5.65
C GLU A 60 -3.01 20.35 5.34
N TYR A 61 -3.17 20.07 4.06
CA TYR A 61 -3.39 18.72 3.53
C TYR A 61 -2.50 18.46 2.33
N TYR A 62 -1.94 17.25 2.23
CA TYR A 62 -1.44 16.74 0.97
C TYR A 62 -2.62 16.44 0.04
N LEU A 63 -2.59 16.98 -1.16
CA LEU A 63 -3.46 16.56 -2.26
C LEU A 63 -2.78 15.37 -2.96
N LEU A 64 -3.33 14.18 -2.76
CA LEU A 64 -2.81 12.95 -3.32
C LEU A 64 -3.67 12.50 -4.50
N ILE A 65 -3.03 12.11 -5.60
CA ILE A 65 -3.67 11.54 -6.76
C ILE A 65 -3.22 10.08 -6.91
N PRO A 66 -4.13 9.08 -6.75
CA PRO A 66 -3.79 7.68 -6.97
C PRO A 66 -3.36 7.44 -8.42
N ILE A 67 -2.29 6.66 -8.64
CA ILE A 67 -1.80 6.39 -10.00
C ILE A 67 -2.83 5.60 -10.82
N LYS A 68 -3.53 4.66 -10.19
CA LYS A 68 -4.54 3.81 -10.85
C LYS A 68 -5.85 4.55 -11.13
N GLU A 69 -6.15 5.61 -10.41
CA GLU A 69 -7.43 6.33 -10.48
C GLU A 69 -7.20 7.83 -10.46
N GLN A 70 -6.66 8.36 -11.56
CA GLN A 70 -6.23 9.75 -11.66
C GLN A 70 -7.35 10.80 -11.49
N ALA A 71 -8.60 10.38 -11.63
CA ALA A 71 -9.76 11.24 -11.38
C ALA A 71 -10.05 11.44 -9.89
N SER A 72 -9.56 10.56 -9.02
CA SER A 72 -9.77 10.61 -7.58
C SER A 72 -8.79 11.58 -6.92
N LYS A 73 -9.29 12.36 -5.95
CA LYS A 73 -8.51 13.29 -5.13
C LYS A 73 -8.63 12.89 -3.67
N ILE A 74 -7.48 12.72 -3.00
CA ILE A 74 -7.43 12.39 -1.59
C ILE A 74 -6.77 13.53 -0.86
N TYR A 75 -7.45 14.08 0.14
CA TYR A 75 -6.89 15.11 1.02
C TYR A 75 -6.43 14.44 2.31
N PHE A 76 -5.14 14.42 2.53
CA PHE A 76 -4.53 13.75 3.68
C PHE A 76 -3.85 14.78 4.60
N PRO A 77 -4.22 14.87 5.89
CA PRO A 77 -3.67 15.88 6.81
C PRO A 77 -2.13 15.77 6.92
N THR A 78 -1.43 16.90 6.81
CA THR A 78 0.04 16.92 6.86
C THR A 78 0.60 16.54 8.24
N ASN A 79 -0.18 16.77 9.29
CA ASN A 79 0.18 16.48 10.69
C ASN A 79 -0.10 15.03 11.12
N ASN A 80 -0.72 14.21 10.27
CA ASN A 80 -1.10 12.82 10.58
C ASN A 80 -0.49 11.83 9.60
N THR A 81 0.81 11.94 9.39
CA THR A 81 1.54 11.11 8.43
C THR A 81 1.85 9.70 8.92
N GLY A 82 1.50 9.34 10.15
CA GLY A 82 1.76 8.05 10.78
C GLY A 82 1.72 6.81 9.88
N GLN A 83 1.12 5.73 10.31
CA GLN A 83 1.13 4.44 9.61
C GLN A 83 0.34 4.39 8.29
N ARG A 84 -0.48 5.41 7.98
CA ARG A 84 -1.38 5.38 6.81
C ARG A 84 -0.75 5.82 5.50
N ILE A 85 0.38 6.51 5.56
CA ILE A 85 1.11 7.01 4.40
C ILE A 85 2.61 6.87 4.62
N ARG A 86 3.34 6.45 3.61
CA ARG A 86 4.81 6.38 3.61
C ARG A 86 5.36 6.73 2.23
N MET A 87 6.63 7.06 2.14
CA MET A 87 7.32 7.20 0.86
C MET A 87 7.25 5.90 0.08
N ALA A 88 6.97 5.98 -1.22
CA ALA A 88 7.07 4.83 -2.10
C ALA A 88 8.52 4.35 -2.22
N MET A 89 8.69 3.05 -2.45
CA MET A 89 10.02 2.47 -2.66
C MET A 89 10.64 3.02 -3.93
N ASP A 90 11.95 3.25 -3.87
CA ASP A 90 12.79 3.41 -5.04
C ASP A 90 13.12 2.06 -5.68
N LYS A 91 13.74 2.09 -6.85
CA LYS A 91 14.12 0.88 -7.61
C LYS A 91 15.02 -0.07 -6.81
N GLU A 92 15.97 0.49 -6.06
CA GLU A 92 16.92 -0.30 -5.29
C GLU A 92 16.23 -1.07 -4.17
N LYS A 93 15.39 -0.39 -3.37
CA LYS A 93 14.61 -1.03 -2.31
C LYS A 93 13.61 -2.06 -2.84
N ALA A 94 12.97 -1.77 -3.98
CA ALA A 94 12.07 -2.70 -4.64
C ALA A 94 12.80 -3.98 -5.10
N SER A 95 13.99 -3.84 -5.69
CA SER A 95 14.84 -4.98 -6.08
C SER A 95 15.27 -5.80 -4.86
N GLN A 96 15.76 -5.13 -3.82
CA GLN A 96 16.16 -5.80 -2.57
C GLN A 96 15.00 -6.55 -1.91
N LEU A 97 13.78 -5.97 -1.95
CA LEU A 97 12.59 -6.62 -1.43
C LEU A 97 12.27 -7.92 -2.19
N ILE A 98 12.32 -7.88 -3.52
CA ILE A 98 12.10 -9.06 -4.37
C ILE A 98 13.19 -10.11 -4.14
N ASP A 99 14.45 -9.72 -3.99
CA ASP A 99 15.55 -10.65 -3.74
C ASP A 99 15.48 -11.33 -2.38
N ASN A 100 14.82 -10.70 -1.43
CA ASN A 100 14.62 -11.26 -0.08
C ASN A 100 13.21 -11.78 0.17
N ILE A 101 12.35 -11.84 -0.85
CA ILE A 101 10.94 -12.21 -0.70
C ILE A 101 10.77 -13.62 -0.11
N GLU A 102 11.70 -14.52 -0.39
CA GLU A 102 11.70 -15.89 0.13
C GLU A 102 11.86 -15.95 1.65
N LYS A 103 12.64 -15.00 2.21
CA LYS A 103 12.94 -14.93 3.65
C LYS A 103 11.77 -14.44 4.48
N VAL A 104 10.75 -13.86 3.84
CA VAL A 104 9.56 -13.39 4.54
C VAL A 104 8.73 -14.59 4.95
N GLU A 105 8.50 -14.73 6.25
CA GLU A 105 7.71 -15.82 6.82
C GLU A 105 6.21 -15.61 6.61
N GLU A 106 5.47 -16.70 6.58
CA GLU A 106 4.01 -16.68 6.56
C GLU A 106 3.44 -16.25 7.90
N ILE A 107 2.22 -15.71 7.89
CA ILE A 107 1.50 -15.32 9.10
C ILE A 107 0.90 -16.57 9.74
N CYS A 108 1.22 -16.82 11.01
CA CYS A 108 0.61 -17.90 11.77
C CYS A 108 -0.84 -17.53 12.14
N ILE A 109 -1.81 -18.27 11.61
CA ILE A 109 -3.24 -18.10 11.89
C ILE A 109 -3.70 -19.30 12.72
N GLN A 110 -3.84 -19.10 14.02
CA GLN A 110 -4.28 -20.14 14.94
C GLN A 110 -5.81 -20.31 14.97
N ASN A 111 -6.55 -19.25 14.69
CA ASN A 111 -8.00 -19.22 14.77
C ASN A 111 -8.61 -18.63 13.50
N GLU A 112 -9.38 -19.42 12.78
CA GLU A 112 -10.09 -19.01 11.56
C GLU A 112 -11.03 -17.81 11.77
N LYS A 113 -11.60 -17.65 12.96
CA LYS A 113 -12.50 -16.53 13.28
C LYS A 113 -11.76 -15.19 13.34
N GLU A 114 -10.45 -15.21 13.58
CA GLU A 114 -9.61 -14.01 13.66
C GLU A 114 -8.92 -13.68 12.33
N CYS A 115 -9.05 -14.55 11.35
CA CYS A 115 -8.38 -14.46 10.06
C CYS A 115 -8.58 -13.09 9.39
N GLU A 116 -9.84 -12.62 9.28
CA GLU A 116 -10.10 -11.31 8.65
C GLU A 116 -9.53 -10.13 9.44
N LYS A 117 -9.51 -10.21 10.78
CA LYS A 117 -8.89 -9.19 11.63
C LYS A 117 -7.39 -9.11 11.36
N ILE A 118 -6.71 -10.27 11.37
CA ILE A 118 -5.27 -10.38 11.10
C ILE A 118 -4.94 -9.84 9.71
N TYR A 119 -5.72 -10.17 8.69
CA TYR A 119 -5.53 -9.68 7.33
C TYR A 119 -5.65 -8.15 7.26
N ARG A 120 -6.67 -7.59 7.90
CA ARG A 120 -6.89 -6.15 7.96
C ARG A 120 -5.73 -5.43 8.64
N GLU A 121 -5.23 -5.94 9.75
CA GLU A 121 -4.10 -5.36 10.47
C GLU A 121 -2.83 -5.34 9.61
N ASN A 122 -2.56 -6.43 8.90
CA ASN A 122 -1.41 -6.48 7.99
C ASN A 122 -1.56 -5.52 6.80
N MET A 123 -2.76 -5.41 6.21
CA MET A 123 -3.04 -4.45 5.15
C MET A 123 -2.86 -3.00 5.61
N THR A 124 -3.39 -2.66 6.79
CA THR A 124 -3.35 -1.27 7.30
C THR A 124 -1.98 -0.85 7.82
N SER A 125 -1.08 -1.80 8.08
CA SER A 125 0.29 -1.49 8.52
C SER A 125 1.11 -0.74 7.47
N ASN A 126 0.70 -0.80 6.22
CA ASN A 126 1.41 -0.21 5.07
C ASN A 126 2.87 -0.68 4.92
N ASP A 127 3.19 -1.87 5.44
CA ASP A 127 4.51 -2.49 5.41
C ASP A 127 4.58 -3.50 4.26
N PRO A 128 5.51 -3.35 3.29
CA PRO A 128 5.63 -4.28 2.17
C PRO A 128 5.92 -5.73 2.58
N CYS A 129 6.71 -5.94 3.63
CA CYS A 129 7.00 -7.29 4.12
C CYS A 129 5.75 -7.96 4.68
N LYS A 130 4.89 -7.21 5.37
CA LYS A 130 3.60 -7.73 5.85
C LYS A 130 2.63 -8.03 4.72
N LEU A 131 2.64 -7.25 3.64
CA LEU A 131 1.86 -7.57 2.44
C LEU A 131 2.36 -8.86 1.77
N ILE A 132 3.67 -9.06 1.67
CA ILE A 132 4.26 -10.30 1.16
C ILE A 132 3.86 -11.49 2.05
N ALA A 133 4.03 -11.37 3.37
CA ALA A 133 3.63 -12.42 4.32
C ALA A 133 2.14 -12.79 4.16
N LEU A 134 1.29 -11.78 3.98
CA LEU A 134 -0.15 -11.97 3.76
C LEU A 134 -0.42 -12.71 2.44
N ILE A 135 0.20 -12.31 1.34
CA ILE A 135 0.06 -12.97 0.03
C ILE A 135 0.52 -14.42 0.11
N LYS A 136 1.71 -14.70 0.69
CA LYS A 136 2.23 -16.06 0.88
C LYS A 136 1.25 -16.92 1.68
N THR A 137 0.80 -16.41 2.82
CA THR A 137 -0.14 -17.12 3.70
C THR A 137 -1.42 -17.48 2.98
N ILE A 138 -2.04 -16.52 2.28
CA ILE A 138 -3.31 -16.76 1.60
C ILE A 138 -3.11 -17.72 0.41
N THR A 139 -2.03 -17.59 -0.33
CA THR A 139 -1.70 -18.48 -1.46
C THR A 139 -1.48 -19.92 -0.98
N HIS A 140 -0.74 -20.10 0.11
CA HIS A 140 -0.56 -21.42 0.73
C HIS A 140 -1.89 -22.01 1.19
N ARG A 141 -2.71 -21.26 1.93
CA ARG A 141 -4.05 -21.69 2.37
C ARG A 141 -4.94 -22.08 1.21
N LYS A 142 -4.91 -21.30 0.12
CA LYS A 142 -5.64 -21.61 -1.12
C LYS A 142 -5.20 -22.97 -1.66
N SER A 143 -3.89 -23.20 -1.81
CA SER A 143 -3.34 -24.47 -2.31
C SER A 143 -3.73 -25.66 -1.45
N VAL A 144 -3.63 -25.56 -0.10
CA VAL A 144 -4.03 -26.62 0.83
C VAL A 144 -5.52 -26.93 0.71
N ARG A 145 -6.37 -25.92 0.59
CA ARG A 145 -7.82 -26.10 0.42
C ARG A 145 -8.17 -26.79 -0.91
N GLU A 146 -7.53 -26.37 -1.99
CA GLU A 146 -7.73 -26.96 -3.33
C GLU A 146 -7.32 -28.44 -3.35
N LYS A 147 -6.19 -28.80 -2.75
CA LYS A 147 -5.76 -30.20 -2.59
C LYS A 147 -6.78 -31.06 -1.82
N THR A 148 -7.57 -30.46 -0.93
CA THR A 148 -8.64 -31.14 -0.17
C THR A 148 -10.02 -31.00 -0.82
N GLY A 149 -10.11 -30.54 -2.08
CA GLY A 149 -11.36 -30.35 -2.83
C GLY A 149 -12.22 -29.17 -2.34
N LYS A 150 -11.68 -28.30 -1.49
CA LYS A 150 -12.39 -27.13 -0.97
C LYS A 150 -12.05 -25.89 -1.76
N LYS A 151 -13.03 -24.99 -1.92
CA LYS A 151 -12.80 -23.69 -2.58
C LYS A 151 -12.11 -22.70 -1.63
N CYS A 152 -11.36 -21.77 -2.20
CA CYS A 152 -10.82 -20.61 -1.48
C CYS A 152 -11.97 -19.79 -0.87
N THR A 153 -11.81 -19.29 0.36
CA THR A 153 -12.85 -18.49 1.03
C THR A 153 -13.04 -17.14 0.36
N ALA A 154 -14.21 -16.51 0.55
CA ALA A 154 -14.47 -15.17 0.05
C ALA A 154 -13.54 -14.12 0.70
N VAL A 155 -13.21 -14.32 1.99
CA VAL A 155 -12.27 -13.47 2.73
C VAL A 155 -10.87 -13.58 2.15
N ASP A 156 -10.36 -14.82 1.97
CA ASP A 156 -9.04 -15.03 1.36
C ASP A 156 -8.94 -14.38 -0.03
N LYS A 157 -9.95 -14.60 -0.89
CA LYS A 157 -9.98 -14.00 -2.24
C LYS A 157 -9.93 -12.48 -2.21
N LYS A 158 -10.72 -11.87 -1.31
CA LYS A 158 -10.80 -10.42 -1.15
C LYS A 158 -9.45 -9.83 -0.76
N TYR A 159 -8.85 -10.38 0.30
CA TYR A 159 -7.60 -9.82 0.84
C TYR A 159 -6.39 -10.15 -0.03
N LEU A 160 -6.35 -11.29 -0.71
CA LEU A 160 -5.32 -11.59 -1.69
C LEU A 160 -5.31 -10.53 -2.79
N LYS A 161 -6.45 -10.29 -3.42
CA LYS A 161 -6.58 -9.30 -4.48
C LYS A 161 -6.19 -7.88 -4.03
N LEU A 162 -6.55 -7.49 -2.81
CA LEU A 162 -6.19 -6.18 -2.25
C LEU A 162 -4.68 -6.07 -1.99
N ALA A 163 -4.07 -7.10 -1.38
CA ALA A 163 -2.65 -7.11 -1.06
C ALA A 163 -1.79 -7.12 -2.33
N GLU A 164 -2.14 -7.96 -3.31
CA GLU A 164 -1.50 -7.99 -4.62
C GLU A 164 -1.61 -6.63 -5.33
N SER A 165 -2.81 -6.07 -5.39
CA SER A 165 -3.03 -4.77 -6.03
C SER A 165 -2.20 -3.65 -5.41
N GLN A 166 -2.03 -3.65 -4.10
CA GLN A 166 -1.24 -2.64 -3.39
C GLN A 166 0.26 -2.86 -3.61
N LEU A 167 0.75 -4.07 -3.36
CA LEU A 167 2.17 -4.40 -3.47
C LEU A 167 2.66 -4.29 -4.92
N TYR A 168 1.95 -4.94 -5.85
CA TYR A 168 2.35 -4.95 -7.26
C TYR A 168 2.26 -3.56 -7.89
N GLY A 169 1.27 -2.76 -7.50
CA GLY A 169 1.18 -1.37 -7.96
C GLY A 169 2.39 -0.53 -7.58
N GLU A 170 2.93 -0.71 -6.38
CA GLU A 170 4.12 -0.01 -5.94
C GLU A 170 5.39 -0.56 -6.60
N LEU A 171 5.56 -1.89 -6.63
CA LEU A 171 6.73 -2.53 -7.24
C LEU A 171 6.80 -2.27 -8.75
N SER A 172 5.67 -2.36 -9.45
CA SER A 172 5.56 -2.03 -10.88
C SER A 172 6.02 -0.60 -11.16
N HIS A 173 5.58 0.34 -10.33
CA HIS A 173 6.01 1.74 -10.46
C HIS A 173 7.52 1.91 -10.20
N ALA A 174 8.05 1.30 -9.13
CA ALA A 174 9.45 1.43 -8.75
C ALA A 174 10.41 0.76 -9.75
N LEU A 175 10.03 -0.39 -10.29
CA LEU A 175 10.85 -1.18 -11.20
C LEU A 175 10.61 -0.87 -12.68
N GLN A 176 9.58 -0.08 -13.00
CA GLN A 176 9.14 0.19 -14.37
C GLN A 176 8.82 -1.11 -15.14
N MET A 177 8.13 -2.04 -14.47
CA MET A 177 7.71 -3.34 -15.00
C MET A 177 6.19 -3.43 -15.08
N GLU A 178 5.69 -4.18 -16.07
CA GLU A 178 4.26 -4.51 -16.16
C GLU A 178 3.85 -5.46 -15.03
N ASN A 179 2.59 -5.33 -14.57
CA ASN A 179 2.08 -6.12 -13.45
C ASN A 179 2.17 -7.63 -13.70
N GLU A 180 1.91 -8.08 -14.93
CA GLU A 180 1.95 -9.49 -15.33
C GLU A 180 3.36 -10.07 -15.23
N GLN A 181 4.37 -9.31 -15.63
CA GLN A 181 5.78 -9.71 -15.51
C GLN A 181 6.21 -9.81 -14.05
N LEU A 182 5.76 -8.84 -13.25
CA LEU A 182 6.05 -8.80 -11.83
C LEU A 182 5.38 -9.96 -11.08
N GLU A 183 4.12 -10.25 -11.39
CA GLU A 183 3.40 -11.38 -10.82
C GLU A 183 4.12 -12.70 -11.10
N GLN A 184 4.51 -12.94 -12.35
CA GLN A 184 5.29 -14.13 -12.72
C GLN A 184 6.61 -14.21 -11.96
N LEU A 185 7.34 -13.10 -11.82
CA LEU A 185 8.60 -13.05 -11.09
C LEU A 185 8.41 -13.42 -9.61
N ILE A 186 7.38 -12.87 -8.98
CA ILE A 186 7.07 -13.10 -7.56
C ILE A 186 6.61 -14.54 -7.34
N LEU A 187 5.71 -15.05 -8.19
CA LEU A 187 5.25 -16.43 -8.13
C LEU A 187 6.40 -17.42 -8.32
N HIS A 188 7.28 -17.17 -9.29
CA HIS A 188 8.48 -17.97 -9.49
C HIS A 188 9.33 -18.03 -8.20
N LYS A 189 9.59 -16.89 -7.55
CA LYS A 189 10.36 -16.84 -6.31
C LYS A 189 9.63 -17.50 -5.11
N PHE A 190 8.30 -17.54 -5.10
CA PHE A 190 7.54 -18.22 -4.04
C PHE A 190 7.58 -19.74 -4.17
N TYR A 191 7.59 -20.28 -5.38
CA TYR A 191 7.43 -21.72 -5.62
C TYR A 191 8.72 -22.46 -5.92
N TYR A 192 9.74 -21.82 -6.49
CA TYR A 192 10.94 -22.50 -6.94
C TYR A 192 11.82 -23.09 -5.82
N LYS A 193 11.68 -22.61 -4.59
CA LYS A 193 12.41 -23.17 -3.45
C LYS A 193 11.83 -24.52 -2.98
N ASN A 194 10.54 -24.77 -3.23
CA ASN A 194 9.89 -26.01 -2.83
C ASN A 194 10.30 -27.21 -3.69
N GLU A 195 10.91 -26.98 -4.86
CA GLU A 195 11.42 -28.06 -5.71
C GLU A 195 12.88 -28.42 -5.39
N ILE A 196 13.66 -27.49 -4.81
CA ILE A 196 15.09 -27.72 -4.48
C ILE A 196 15.26 -28.33 -3.07
N THR A 197 14.28 -28.15 -2.18
CA THR A 197 14.26 -28.76 -0.84
C THR A 197 13.36 -29.97 -0.73
N GLY A 198 13.04 -30.61 -1.85
CA GLY A 198 12.37 -31.90 -1.90
C GLY A 198 13.26 -33.01 -1.34
N GLU A 199 13.55 -32.95 -0.06
CA GLU A 199 13.97 -34.13 0.70
C GLU A 199 12.73 -34.95 1.07
N SER A 200 12.81 -36.16 0.60
CA SER A 200 11.88 -37.30 0.70
C SER A 200 11.41 -37.58 2.12
#